data_6d8c4f9be6b3c13682aaf47b70dc72eb
#
_entry.id   6d8c4f9be6b3c13682aaf47b70dc72eb
#
_cell.length_a   1.000
_cell.length_b   1.000
_cell.length_c   1.000
_cell.angle_alpha   90.00
_cell.angle_beta   90.00
_cell.angle_gamma   90.00
#
_symmetry.space_group_name_H-M   'P 1'
#
loop_
_entity.id
_entity.type
_entity.pdbx_description
1 polymer ?
#
loop_
_entity_poly.entity_id
_entity_poly.type
_entity_poly.pdbx_seq_one_letter_code
_entity_poly.pdbx_strand_id
1 'polypeptide(L)'
;MEHTTNIDTLKLQIDFRFSSEQREVMNNISKCLITTYSFLNVTYDTSTNVALTHRVHTAGTKILELVSGSYQNIYKNTIYFIAIEFAGLKRYNKFDKIAMDCLIRVVAYLNTNNILFNFTGIDIAVDIHIPFINTYSFCNKKAPHVTYYTTYEKQPYASTQYIEKFLLTHHRVMKRAYLYDKSIKEEDLCYNITRFELKLQSNFFNKHPFMVGVLEKELDRYHILCFPTLQEKAIALSMYAQYENIIRRRDLHKLGLDRYRVIPD
;
A
#
# COMPACT_ATOMS: atom_id res chain seq x y z
N MET A 1 11.06 5.69 -20.30
CA MET A 1 11.55 5.12 -19.02
C MET A 1 10.59 4.02 -18.65
N GLU A 2 11.08 2.84 -18.35
CA GLU A 2 10.22 1.70 -18.04
C GLU A 2 9.70 1.81 -16.61
N HIS A 3 8.39 1.73 -16.43
CA HIS A 3 7.72 1.71 -15.14
C HIS A 3 6.47 0.83 -15.21
N THR A 4 6.00 0.38 -14.06
CA THR A 4 4.76 -0.38 -13.94
C THR A 4 3.99 0.07 -12.72
N THR A 5 2.66 0.23 -12.88
CA THR A 5 1.75 0.54 -11.78
C THR A 5 0.99 -0.72 -11.38
N ASN A 6 0.95 -1.01 -10.08
CA ASN A 6 0.36 -2.24 -9.55
C ASN A 6 -0.32 -1.99 -8.21
N ILE A 7 -1.25 -2.87 -7.86
CA ILE A 7 -1.76 -3.00 -6.49
C ILE A 7 -0.81 -3.94 -5.75
N ASP A 8 -0.18 -3.46 -4.68
CA ASP A 8 0.72 -4.26 -3.84
C ASP A 8 0.00 -4.91 -2.66
N THR A 9 -0.93 -4.19 -2.04
CA THR A 9 -1.72 -4.67 -0.90
C THR A 9 -3.18 -4.28 -1.07
N LEU A 10 -4.09 -5.18 -0.73
CA LEU A 10 -5.53 -4.91 -0.67
C LEU A 10 -6.08 -5.37 0.68
N LYS A 11 -6.95 -4.55 1.28
CA LYS A 11 -7.58 -4.85 2.57
C LYS A 11 -9.09 -4.81 2.45
N LEU A 12 -9.71 -5.86 3.01
CA LEU A 12 -11.16 -6.02 3.10
C LEU A 12 -11.57 -6.07 4.56
N GLN A 13 -12.80 -5.67 4.86
CA GLN A 13 -13.43 -5.90 6.16
C GLN A 13 -14.83 -6.47 5.97
N ILE A 14 -15.16 -7.45 6.79
CA ILE A 14 -16.46 -8.09 6.87
C ILE A 14 -16.98 -7.88 8.29
N ASP A 15 -18.20 -7.37 8.41
CA ASP A 15 -18.83 -7.14 9.71
C ASP A 15 -19.91 -8.20 9.99
N PHE A 16 -19.99 -8.65 11.24
CA PHE A 16 -20.90 -9.68 11.72
C PHE A 16 -21.66 -9.20 12.96
N ARG A 17 -22.86 -9.72 13.13
CA ARG A 17 -23.65 -9.52 14.36
C ARG A 17 -23.21 -10.47 15.48
N PHE A 18 -22.77 -11.67 15.13
CA PHE A 18 -22.42 -12.73 16.07
C PHE A 18 -20.98 -13.19 15.90
N SER A 19 -20.31 -13.46 17.01
CA SER A 19 -18.93 -13.95 17.02
C SER A 19 -18.80 -15.37 16.45
N SER A 20 -19.87 -16.17 16.49
CA SER A 20 -19.92 -17.51 15.88
C SER A 20 -19.79 -17.45 14.37
N GLU A 21 -20.55 -16.56 13.71
CA GLU A 21 -20.50 -16.33 12.27
C GLU A 21 -19.11 -15.86 11.82
N GLN A 22 -18.53 -14.92 12.59
CA GLN A 22 -17.17 -14.43 12.35
C GLN A 22 -16.16 -15.59 12.33
N ARG A 23 -16.19 -16.46 13.37
CA ARG A 23 -15.26 -17.60 13.49
C ARG A 23 -15.48 -18.61 12.37
N GLU A 24 -16.72 -18.90 12.04
CA GLU A 24 -17.07 -19.84 10.98
C GLU A 24 -16.52 -19.36 9.63
N VAL A 25 -16.78 -18.12 9.25
CA VAL A 25 -16.31 -17.54 7.97
C VAL A 25 -14.77 -17.53 7.94
N MET A 26 -14.12 -17.14 9.02
CA MET A 26 -12.67 -17.11 9.11
C MET A 26 -12.04 -18.49 8.91
N ASN A 27 -12.61 -19.52 9.55
CA ASN A 27 -12.18 -20.89 9.40
C ASN A 27 -12.44 -21.43 7.98
N ASN A 28 -13.59 -21.11 7.40
CA ASN A 28 -13.96 -21.56 6.06
C ASN A 28 -13.05 -20.97 4.98
N ILE A 29 -12.70 -19.66 5.09
CA ILE A 29 -11.72 -19.03 4.19
C ILE A 29 -10.38 -19.73 4.29
N SER A 30 -9.85 -19.91 5.51
CA SER A 30 -8.54 -20.57 5.72
C SER A 30 -8.55 -22.00 5.18
N LYS A 31 -9.58 -22.77 5.49
CA LYS A 31 -9.74 -24.17 5.03
C LYS A 31 -9.83 -24.27 3.52
N CYS A 32 -10.60 -23.37 2.87
CA CYS A 32 -10.72 -23.32 1.42
C CYS A 32 -9.36 -23.15 0.74
N LEU A 33 -8.53 -22.24 1.27
CA LEU A 33 -7.22 -21.95 0.69
C LEU A 33 -6.24 -23.11 0.85
N ILE A 34 -6.10 -23.70 2.04
CA ILE A 34 -5.17 -24.82 2.26
C ILE A 34 -5.62 -26.11 1.57
N THR A 35 -6.94 -26.29 1.38
CA THR A 35 -7.45 -27.45 0.63
C THR A 35 -7.16 -27.31 -0.86
N THR A 36 -7.21 -26.07 -1.38
CA THR A 36 -6.92 -25.79 -2.81
C THR A 36 -5.43 -25.83 -3.12
N TYR A 37 -4.60 -25.34 -2.18
CA TYR A 37 -3.17 -25.23 -2.35
C TYR A 37 -2.47 -25.98 -1.23
N SER A 38 -2.11 -27.24 -1.48
CA SER A 38 -1.49 -28.14 -0.49
C SER A 38 -0.14 -27.65 0.07
N PHE A 39 0.51 -26.69 -0.62
CA PHE A 39 1.76 -26.07 -0.19
C PHE A 39 1.55 -24.84 0.71
N LEU A 40 0.30 -24.38 0.89
CA LEU A 40 -0.01 -23.29 1.82
C LEU A 40 -0.17 -23.87 3.24
N ASN A 41 0.32 -23.09 4.20
CA ASN A 41 0.17 -23.37 5.62
C ASN A 41 -0.60 -22.24 6.29
N VAL A 42 -1.29 -22.57 7.38
CA VAL A 42 -1.96 -21.58 8.23
C VAL A 42 -1.33 -21.64 9.61
N THR A 43 -0.84 -20.50 10.07
CA THR A 43 -0.46 -20.33 11.47
C THR A 43 -1.54 -19.55 12.20
N TYR A 44 -1.87 -20.01 13.41
CA TYR A 44 -2.88 -19.40 14.27
C TYR A 44 -2.17 -18.67 15.39
N ASP A 45 -2.47 -17.38 15.56
CA ASP A 45 -1.97 -16.59 16.67
C ASP A 45 -3.14 -16.23 17.59
N THR A 46 -3.07 -16.72 18.81
CA THR A 46 -4.05 -16.49 19.88
C THR A 46 -3.45 -15.68 21.03
N SER A 47 -2.27 -15.08 20.81
CA SER A 47 -1.48 -14.41 21.85
C SER A 47 -2.18 -13.20 22.48
N THR A 48 -3.24 -12.70 21.83
CA THR A 48 -4.10 -11.68 22.40
C THR A 48 -5.47 -12.26 22.71
N ASN A 49 -5.93 -12.17 23.95
CA ASN A 49 -7.27 -12.64 24.38
C ASN A 49 -8.43 -11.93 23.63
N VAL A 50 -8.14 -11.02 22.70
CA VAL A 50 -9.10 -10.14 22.03
C VAL A 50 -9.20 -10.42 20.53
N ALA A 51 -8.16 -10.95 19.89
CA ALA A 51 -8.16 -11.17 18.45
C ALA A 51 -7.56 -12.53 18.09
N LEU A 52 -8.24 -13.26 17.21
CA LEU A 52 -7.72 -14.45 16.56
C LEU A 52 -7.13 -14.04 15.21
N THR A 53 -5.89 -14.44 14.96
CA THR A 53 -5.22 -14.16 13.69
C THR A 53 -4.89 -15.46 12.96
N HIS A 54 -5.31 -15.56 11.69
CA HIS A 54 -4.89 -16.61 10.78
C HIS A 54 -3.93 -16.04 9.75
N ARG A 55 -2.71 -16.53 9.68
CA ARG A 55 -1.74 -16.15 8.64
C ARG A 55 -1.58 -17.28 7.65
N VAL A 56 -1.98 -17.05 6.40
CA VAL A 56 -1.74 -17.99 5.31
C VAL A 56 -0.42 -17.64 4.64
N HIS A 57 0.47 -18.62 4.56
CA HIS A 57 1.83 -18.41 4.08
C HIS A 57 2.36 -19.64 3.33
N THR A 58 3.43 -19.44 2.56
CA THR A 58 4.21 -20.50 1.92
C THR A 58 5.70 -20.21 2.08
N ALA A 59 6.50 -21.20 2.46
CA ALA A 59 7.95 -21.08 2.64
C ALA A 59 8.38 -19.80 3.38
N GLY A 60 7.66 -19.44 4.45
CA GLY A 60 7.91 -18.22 5.23
C GLY A 60 7.33 -16.94 4.66
N THR A 61 6.78 -16.95 3.45
CA THR A 61 6.20 -15.77 2.80
C THR A 61 4.70 -15.66 3.11
N LYS A 62 4.29 -14.58 3.76
CA LYS A 62 2.88 -14.26 4.04
C LYS A 62 2.15 -13.97 2.72
N ILE A 63 1.03 -14.66 2.47
CA ILE A 63 0.14 -14.46 1.33
C ILE A 63 -1.03 -13.58 1.74
N LEU A 64 -1.70 -13.93 2.83
CA LEU A 64 -2.76 -13.13 3.41
C LEU A 64 -2.80 -13.30 4.93
N GLU A 65 -3.43 -12.35 5.59
CA GLU A 65 -3.69 -12.38 7.02
C GLU A 65 -5.16 -12.05 7.28
N LEU A 66 -5.81 -12.88 8.11
CA LEU A 66 -7.15 -12.62 8.61
C LEU A 66 -7.03 -12.28 10.10
N VAL A 67 -7.57 -11.15 10.50
CA VAL A 67 -7.58 -10.71 11.90
C VAL A 67 -9.03 -10.52 12.34
N SER A 68 -9.45 -11.25 13.36
CA SER A 68 -10.75 -11.03 13.99
C SER A 68 -10.67 -9.92 15.04
N GLY A 69 -11.76 -9.23 15.23
CA GLY A 69 -11.89 -8.20 16.27
C GLY A 69 -13.34 -7.86 16.52
N SER A 70 -13.55 -6.90 17.42
CA SER A 70 -14.87 -6.32 17.67
C SER A 70 -14.75 -4.84 17.99
N TYR A 71 -15.83 -4.09 17.73
CA TYR A 71 -15.97 -2.69 18.14
C TYR A 71 -17.41 -2.40 18.51
N GLN A 72 -17.64 -1.32 19.23
CA GLN A 72 -18.98 -0.81 19.49
C GLN A 72 -19.35 0.24 18.44
N ASN A 73 -20.52 0.06 17.80
CA ASN A 73 -21.06 1.06 16.90
C ASN A 73 -21.66 2.24 17.68
N ILE A 74 -22.18 3.27 16.98
CA ILE A 74 -22.79 4.47 17.57
C ILE A 74 -24.00 4.17 18.47
N TYR A 75 -24.65 3.01 18.28
CA TYR A 75 -25.78 2.54 19.08
C TYR A 75 -25.34 1.62 20.24
N LYS A 76 -24.03 1.54 20.53
CA LYS A 76 -23.42 0.67 21.55
C LYS A 76 -23.62 -0.82 21.32
N ASN A 77 -24.02 -1.24 20.12
CA ASN A 77 -24.06 -2.65 19.77
C ASN A 77 -22.64 -3.13 19.44
N THR A 78 -22.28 -4.31 19.93
CA THR A 78 -21.01 -4.97 19.56
C THR A 78 -21.11 -5.51 18.14
N ILE A 79 -20.22 -5.06 17.29
CA ILE A 79 -20.02 -5.57 15.94
C ILE A 79 -18.73 -6.37 15.92
N TYR A 80 -18.78 -7.57 15.42
CA TYR A 80 -17.62 -8.43 15.20
C TYR A 80 -17.14 -8.25 13.77
N PHE A 81 -15.83 -8.27 13.53
CA PHE A 81 -15.30 -8.09 12.17
C PHE A 81 -14.14 -9.05 11.88
N ILE A 82 -13.95 -9.35 10.59
CA ILE A 82 -12.73 -9.92 10.04
C ILE A 82 -12.10 -8.86 9.15
N ALA A 83 -10.87 -8.48 9.45
CA ALA A 83 -10.02 -7.73 8.52
C ALA A 83 -9.17 -8.73 7.73
N ILE A 84 -9.19 -8.65 6.41
CA ILE A 84 -8.40 -9.49 5.51
C ILE A 84 -7.40 -8.60 4.79
N GLU A 85 -6.11 -8.91 4.94
CA GLU A 85 -5.03 -8.23 4.25
C GLU A 85 -4.34 -9.17 3.27
N PHE A 86 -4.44 -8.87 1.98
CA PHE A 86 -3.66 -9.50 0.93
C PHE A 86 -2.41 -8.66 0.69
N ALA A 87 -1.25 -9.18 1.03
CA ALA A 87 0.02 -8.48 0.90
C ALA A 87 0.86 -9.07 -0.22
N GLY A 88 1.60 -8.21 -0.94
CA GLY A 88 2.49 -8.62 -2.00
C GLY A 88 1.74 -9.21 -3.20
N LEU A 89 0.63 -8.59 -3.62
CA LEU A 89 -0.11 -8.96 -4.83
C LEU A 89 0.75 -8.78 -6.08
N LYS A 90 1.72 -7.86 -6.03
CA LYS A 90 2.82 -7.76 -6.99
C LYS A 90 4.12 -8.16 -6.33
N ARG A 91 4.62 -9.31 -6.70
CA ARG A 91 5.92 -9.85 -6.26
C ARG A 91 6.83 -10.03 -7.47
N TYR A 92 8.12 -9.98 -7.22
CA TYR A 92 9.15 -10.27 -8.25
C TYR A 92 9.58 -11.73 -8.26
N ASN A 93 8.79 -12.59 -7.63
CA ASN A 93 9.03 -14.02 -7.53
C ASN A 93 7.79 -14.83 -7.96
N LYS A 94 7.93 -16.16 -7.97
CA LYS A 94 6.88 -17.11 -8.39
C LYS A 94 5.58 -17.07 -7.58
N PHE A 95 5.52 -16.31 -6.47
CA PHE A 95 4.37 -16.29 -5.57
C PHE A 95 3.36 -15.16 -5.85
N ASP A 96 3.62 -14.27 -6.80
CA ASP A 96 2.69 -13.20 -7.16
C ASP A 96 1.34 -13.73 -7.66
N LYS A 97 1.36 -14.74 -8.54
CA LYS A 97 0.15 -15.41 -9.04
C LYS A 97 -0.66 -16.05 -7.93
N ILE A 98 0.00 -16.66 -6.95
CA ILE A 98 -0.67 -17.33 -5.82
C ILE A 98 -1.40 -16.31 -4.95
N ALA A 99 -0.81 -15.16 -4.67
CA ALA A 99 -1.45 -14.11 -3.89
C ALA A 99 -2.70 -13.57 -4.59
N MET A 100 -2.63 -13.35 -5.90
CA MET A 100 -3.77 -12.92 -6.71
C MET A 100 -4.86 -14.00 -6.78
N ASP A 101 -4.50 -15.27 -6.98
CA ASP A 101 -5.45 -16.38 -6.99
C ASP A 101 -6.17 -16.52 -5.62
N CYS A 102 -5.45 -16.36 -4.51
CA CYS A 102 -6.04 -16.36 -3.18
C CYS A 102 -7.05 -15.21 -3.02
N LEU A 103 -6.73 -14.00 -3.50
CA LEU A 103 -7.65 -12.86 -3.51
C LEU A 103 -8.93 -13.20 -4.29
N ILE A 104 -8.80 -13.69 -5.53
CA ILE A 104 -9.93 -14.04 -6.38
C ILE A 104 -10.82 -15.09 -5.70
N ARG A 105 -10.22 -16.13 -5.10
CA ARG A 105 -10.97 -17.20 -4.41
C ARG A 105 -11.69 -16.70 -3.17
N VAL A 106 -11.05 -15.85 -2.36
CA VAL A 106 -11.70 -15.28 -1.17
C VAL A 106 -12.89 -14.41 -1.60
N VAL A 107 -12.72 -13.54 -2.59
CA VAL A 107 -13.81 -12.70 -3.10
C VAL A 107 -14.94 -13.55 -3.71
N ALA A 108 -14.60 -14.59 -4.46
CA ALA A 108 -15.58 -15.53 -4.99
C ALA A 108 -16.35 -16.25 -3.87
N TYR A 109 -15.66 -16.73 -2.82
CA TYR A 109 -16.30 -17.33 -1.65
C TYR A 109 -17.27 -16.36 -0.96
N LEU A 110 -16.87 -15.11 -0.74
CA LEU A 110 -17.73 -14.10 -0.10
C LEU A 110 -18.99 -13.84 -0.94
N ASN A 111 -18.82 -13.66 -2.25
CA ASN A 111 -19.93 -13.41 -3.17
C ASN A 111 -20.89 -14.61 -3.26
N THR A 112 -20.36 -15.84 -3.36
CA THR A 112 -21.19 -17.06 -3.44
C THR A 112 -22.02 -17.27 -2.17
N ASN A 113 -21.50 -16.87 -1.01
CA ASN A 113 -22.20 -16.98 0.27
C ASN A 113 -22.99 -15.71 0.65
N ASN A 114 -23.10 -14.73 -0.26
CA ASN A 114 -23.77 -13.45 -0.02
C ASN A 114 -23.22 -12.69 1.20
N ILE A 115 -21.92 -12.81 1.48
CA ILE A 115 -21.25 -12.12 2.58
C ILE A 115 -20.82 -10.75 2.09
N LEU A 116 -21.39 -9.71 2.69
CA LEU A 116 -21.03 -8.31 2.36
C LEU A 116 -19.66 -7.95 2.94
N PHE A 117 -18.87 -7.26 2.16
CA PHE A 117 -17.56 -6.77 2.59
C PHE A 117 -17.30 -5.35 2.07
N ASN A 118 -16.41 -4.64 2.75
CA ASN A 118 -15.97 -3.30 2.37
C ASN A 118 -14.47 -3.30 2.12
N PHE A 119 -14.02 -2.48 1.17
CA PHE A 119 -12.61 -2.19 1.00
C PHE A 119 -12.17 -1.19 2.07
N THR A 120 -11.13 -1.52 2.81
CA THR A 120 -10.63 -0.70 3.93
C THR A 120 -9.20 -0.22 3.74
N GLY A 121 -8.52 -0.68 2.72
CA GLY A 121 -7.17 -0.22 2.40
C GLY A 121 -6.67 -0.75 1.07
N ILE A 122 -5.79 0.05 0.46
CA ILE A 122 -5.07 -0.32 -0.75
C ILE A 122 -3.69 0.33 -0.73
N ASP A 123 -2.67 -0.42 -1.15
CA ASP A 123 -1.35 0.10 -1.42
C ASP A 123 -1.13 0.04 -2.95
N ILE A 124 -1.00 1.22 -3.56
CA ILE A 124 -0.70 1.36 -4.99
C ILE A 124 0.80 1.58 -5.11
N ALA A 125 1.47 0.74 -5.88
CA ALA A 125 2.91 0.78 -6.11
C ALA A 125 3.21 1.15 -7.56
N VAL A 126 4.15 2.08 -7.75
CA VAL A 126 4.75 2.41 -9.05
C VAL A 126 6.21 2.01 -8.97
N ASP A 127 6.58 0.98 -9.74
CA ASP A 127 7.95 0.47 -9.82
C ASP A 127 8.66 1.08 -11.03
N ILE A 128 9.83 1.62 -10.82
CA ILE A 128 10.62 2.36 -11.79
C ILE A 128 12.01 1.75 -11.84
N HIS A 129 12.44 1.35 -13.04
CA HIS A 129 13.75 0.71 -13.27
C HIS A 129 14.87 1.74 -13.32
N ILE A 130 15.13 2.42 -12.19
CA ILE A 130 16.20 3.40 -12.02
C ILE A 130 16.69 3.36 -10.56
N PRO A 131 17.98 3.68 -10.29
CA PRO A 131 18.48 3.79 -8.93
C PRO A 131 17.72 4.85 -8.12
N PHE A 132 17.42 4.55 -6.86
CA PHE A 132 16.70 5.44 -5.96
C PHE A 132 17.37 6.82 -5.84
N ILE A 133 18.69 6.86 -5.85
CA ILE A 133 19.45 8.10 -5.77
C ILE A 133 19.13 9.09 -6.90
N ASN A 134 18.68 8.59 -8.06
CA ASN A 134 18.30 9.39 -9.23
C ASN A 134 16.82 9.77 -9.26
N THR A 135 16.07 9.51 -8.20
CA THR A 135 14.63 9.79 -8.14
C THR A 135 14.30 10.84 -7.10
N TYR A 136 13.14 11.46 -7.24
CA TYR A 136 12.57 12.37 -6.26
C TYR A 136 11.04 12.39 -6.42
N SER A 137 10.32 12.57 -5.32
CA SER A 137 8.86 12.68 -5.39
C SER A 137 8.32 13.76 -4.46
N PHE A 138 7.19 14.35 -4.83
CA PHE A 138 6.48 15.36 -4.05
C PHE A 138 4.98 15.32 -4.34
N CYS A 139 4.18 15.91 -3.45
CA CYS A 139 2.74 16.02 -3.58
C CYS A 139 2.33 17.42 -4.05
N ASN A 140 1.42 17.49 -5.03
CA ASN A 140 0.86 18.74 -5.54
C ASN A 140 -0.25 19.28 -4.62
N LYS A 141 0.08 19.57 -3.36
CA LYS A 141 -0.86 20.21 -2.41
C LYS A 141 -0.44 21.63 -2.06
N LYS A 142 -1.44 22.52 -2.00
CA LYS A 142 -1.38 23.73 -1.17
C LYS A 142 -1.46 23.35 0.33
N ALA A 143 -0.49 22.67 0.86
CA ALA A 143 -0.41 22.49 2.29
C ALA A 143 0.83 23.24 2.79
N PRO A 144 0.68 24.22 3.70
CA PRO A 144 1.82 24.98 4.22
C PRO A 144 2.83 24.12 5.00
N HIS A 145 2.65 22.80 5.04
CA HIS A 145 3.45 21.91 5.88
C HIS A 145 3.76 20.57 5.22
N VAL A 146 4.02 20.53 3.91
CA VAL A 146 4.62 19.33 3.30
C VAL A 146 6.08 19.30 3.71
N THR A 147 6.38 18.56 4.76
CA THR A 147 7.75 18.33 5.18
C THR A 147 8.23 17.02 4.56
N TYR A 148 9.25 17.10 3.74
CA TYR A 148 9.94 15.93 3.21
C TYR A 148 10.92 15.43 4.26
N TYR A 149 10.73 14.21 4.73
CA TYR A 149 11.72 13.57 5.60
C TYR A 149 12.51 12.57 4.77
N THR A 150 13.79 12.81 4.69
CA THR A 150 14.76 11.76 4.40
C THR A 150 15.20 11.21 5.74
N THR A 151 14.83 10.01 6.09
CA THR A 151 15.32 9.34 7.31
C THR A 151 16.74 8.82 7.06
N TYR A 152 17.70 9.72 6.95
CA TYR A 152 19.11 9.34 6.77
C TYR A 152 19.78 8.88 8.07
N GLU A 153 19.20 9.15 9.23
CA GLU A 153 20.00 9.13 10.46
C GLU A 153 19.78 7.96 11.42
N LYS A 154 18.78 7.10 11.23
CA LYS A 154 18.45 6.13 12.30
C LYS A 154 18.29 4.67 11.92
N GLN A 155 18.39 4.29 10.66
CA GLN A 155 18.33 2.87 10.26
C GLN A 155 19.26 2.56 9.09
N PRO A 156 19.80 1.33 9.01
CA PRO A 156 20.66 0.89 7.89
C PRO A 156 19.94 0.86 6.53
N TYR A 157 18.67 1.18 6.47
CA TYR A 157 17.83 1.28 5.27
C TYR A 157 17.54 2.73 4.88
N ALA A 158 18.54 3.57 4.89
CA ALA A 158 18.45 5.02 4.61
C ALA A 158 18.03 5.40 3.17
N SER A 159 17.19 4.59 2.53
CA SER A 159 16.76 4.72 1.14
C SER A 159 15.25 4.92 1.02
N THR A 160 14.65 5.71 1.94
CA THR A 160 13.22 6.01 1.90
C THR A 160 12.97 7.51 2.02
N GLN A 161 12.26 8.08 1.06
CA GLN A 161 11.74 9.44 1.10
C GLN A 161 10.26 9.42 1.48
N TYR A 162 9.89 10.02 2.60
CA TYR A 162 8.49 10.24 2.99
C TYR A 162 7.99 11.55 2.37
N ILE A 163 6.85 11.50 1.67
CA ILE A 163 6.35 12.62 0.87
C ILE A 163 5.31 13.43 1.62
N GLU A 164 4.63 12.86 2.59
CA GLU A 164 3.69 13.56 3.46
C GLU A 164 4.17 13.48 4.92
N LYS A 165 3.87 14.55 5.70
CA LYS A 165 4.24 14.59 7.12
C LYS A 165 3.65 13.38 7.83
N PHE A 166 4.53 12.51 8.28
CA PHE A 166 4.18 11.39 9.11
C PHE A 166 3.90 11.90 10.52
N LEU A 167 2.65 12.15 10.85
CA LEU A 167 2.26 12.39 12.23
C LEU A 167 2.18 11.03 12.93
N LEU A 168 3.26 10.66 13.61
CA LEU A 168 3.40 9.42 14.37
C LEU A 168 2.29 9.20 15.42
N THR A 169 1.58 10.26 15.79
CA THR A 169 0.64 10.28 16.91
C THR A 169 -0.83 10.17 16.53
N HIS A 170 -1.21 10.15 15.27
CA HIS A 170 -2.62 10.13 14.89
C HIS A 170 -3.05 8.82 14.25
N HIS A 171 -3.86 8.05 14.95
CA HIS A 171 -4.58 6.87 14.47
C HIS A 171 -5.55 7.14 13.30
N ARG A 172 -5.63 8.40 12.82
CA ARG A 172 -6.55 8.86 11.77
C ARG A 172 -5.86 9.23 10.46
N VAL A 173 -4.72 8.64 10.18
CA VAL A 173 -4.06 8.85 8.89
C VAL A 173 -4.93 8.30 7.77
N MET A 174 -5.32 9.14 6.80
CA MET A 174 -6.10 8.71 5.64
C MET A 174 -5.23 8.08 4.56
N LYS A 175 -4.00 8.57 4.43
CA LYS A 175 -3.06 8.16 3.39
C LYS A 175 -1.61 8.41 3.80
N ARG A 176 -0.72 7.63 3.18
CA ARG A 176 0.73 7.77 3.29
C ARG A 176 1.34 7.59 1.91
N ALA A 177 2.38 8.35 1.61
CA ALA A 177 3.12 8.20 0.38
C ALA A 177 4.64 8.25 0.66
N TYR A 178 5.37 7.36 0.02
CA TYR A 178 6.82 7.30 0.11
C TYR A 178 7.45 6.71 -1.15
N LEU A 179 8.68 7.09 -1.35
CA LEU A 179 9.54 6.62 -2.42
C LEU A 179 10.74 5.92 -1.78
N TYR A 180 11.07 4.72 -2.21
CA TYR A 180 12.15 3.95 -1.62
C TYR A 180 12.86 3.02 -2.59
N ASP A 181 14.07 2.61 -2.19
CA ASP A 181 14.84 1.59 -2.91
C ASP A 181 14.26 0.20 -2.62
N LYS A 182 13.56 -0.37 -3.61
CA LYS A 182 12.96 -1.69 -3.50
C LYS A 182 14.02 -2.79 -3.60
N SER A 183 15.12 -2.56 -4.33
CA SER A 183 16.20 -3.54 -4.51
C SER A 183 16.90 -3.88 -3.19
N ILE A 184 16.95 -2.97 -2.22
CA ILE A 184 17.50 -3.27 -0.89
C ILE A 184 16.60 -4.21 -0.09
N LYS A 185 15.28 -4.17 -0.32
CA LYS A 185 14.33 -5.06 0.37
C LYS A 185 14.21 -6.44 -0.25
N GLU A 186 14.51 -6.56 -1.52
CA GLU A 186 14.40 -7.79 -2.30
C GLU A 186 15.81 -8.22 -2.68
N GLU A 187 16.49 -8.94 -1.79
CA GLU A 187 17.89 -9.36 -1.95
C GLU A 187 18.16 -10.16 -3.23
N ASP A 188 17.11 -10.77 -3.80
CA ASP A 188 17.20 -11.57 -5.03
C ASP A 188 17.15 -10.73 -6.33
N LEU A 189 16.97 -9.40 -6.24
CA LEU A 189 16.88 -8.54 -7.42
C LEU A 189 18.28 -8.16 -7.92
N CYS A 190 18.58 -8.55 -9.15
CA CYS A 190 19.85 -8.22 -9.83
C CYS A 190 19.87 -6.82 -10.47
N TYR A 191 18.82 -6.01 -10.29
CA TYR A 191 18.67 -4.70 -10.93
C TYR A 191 18.00 -3.69 -9.98
N ASN A 192 18.25 -2.40 -10.25
CA ASN A 192 17.71 -1.33 -9.42
C ASN A 192 16.21 -1.12 -9.67
N ILE A 193 15.44 -1.14 -8.61
CA ILE A 193 14.02 -0.73 -8.61
C ILE A 193 13.82 0.33 -7.55
N THR A 194 13.37 1.50 -7.99
CA THR A 194 12.79 2.50 -7.10
C THR A 194 11.28 2.33 -7.08
N ARG A 195 10.69 2.20 -5.90
CA ARG A 195 9.23 2.10 -5.74
C ARG A 195 8.68 3.36 -5.10
N PHE A 196 7.72 3.97 -5.78
CA PHE A 196 6.76 4.88 -5.16
C PHE A 196 5.58 4.05 -4.64
N GLU A 197 5.14 4.30 -3.41
CA GLU A 197 4.01 3.59 -2.80
C GLU A 197 3.06 4.58 -2.16
N LEU A 198 1.79 4.52 -2.58
CA LEU A 198 0.67 5.28 -2.02
C LEU A 198 -0.24 4.32 -1.24
N LYS A 199 -0.29 4.48 0.08
CA LYS A 199 -1.17 3.72 0.97
C LYS A 199 -2.42 4.54 1.29
N LEU A 200 -3.58 4.03 0.89
CA LEU A 200 -4.88 4.56 1.26
C LEU A 200 -5.50 3.67 2.34
N GLN A 201 -5.98 4.26 3.41
CA GLN A 201 -6.47 3.54 4.59
C GLN A 201 -7.98 3.71 4.78
N SER A 202 -8.57 3.00 5.74
CA SER A 202 -10.01 2.98 6.01
C SER A 202 -10.63 4.37 6.13
N ASN A 203 -9.95 5.32 6.78
CA ASN A 203 -10.43 6.69 6.90
C ASN A 203 -10.51 7.44 5.56
N PHE A 204 -9.78 7.00 4.54
CA PHE A 204 -9.93 7.49 3.18
C PHE A 204 -11.24 6.95 2.58
N PHE A 205 -11.47 5.63 2.66
CA PHE A 205 -12.64 4.97 2.09
C PHE A 205 -13.96 5.31 2.82
N ASN A 206 -13.89 5.76 4.06
CA ASN A 206 -15.05 6.32 4.75
C ASN A 206 -15.58 7.62 4.10
N LYS A 207 -14.74 8.30 3.29
CA LYS A 207 -15.07 9.57 2.61
C LYS A 207 -15.13 9.46 1.09
N HIS A 208 -14.54 8.42 0.54
CA HIS A 208 -14.40 8.23 -0.89
C HIS A 208 -14.75 6.78 -1.26
N PRO A 209 -15.59 6.55 -2.29
CA PRO A 209 -15.90 5.19 -2.73
C PRO A 209 -14.65 4.51 -3.29
N PHE A 210 -14.61 3.18 -3.20
CA PHE A 210 -13.58 2.38 -3.85
C PHE A 210 -13.89 2.30 -5.36
N MET A 211 -13.32 3.21 -6.11
CA MET A 211 -13.50 3.32 -7.57
C MET A 211 -12.16 3.68 -8.22
N VAL A 212 -11.89 3.10 -9.39
CA VAL A 212 -10.65 3.34 -10.15
C VAL A 212 -10.39 4.84 -10.34
N GLY A 213 -11.35 5.61 -10.84
CA GLY A 213 -11.17 7.04 -11.05
C GLY A 213 -10.90 7.87 -9.79
N VAL A 214 -11.28 7.36 -8.60
CA VAL A 214 -10.92 7.99 -7.32
C VAL A 214 -9.45 7.70 -6.98
N LEU A 215 -9.00 6.47 -7.23
CA LEU A 215 -7.63 6.04 -6.99
C LEU A 215 -6.65 6.76 -7.93
N GLU A 216 -6.97 6.82 -9.22
CA GLU A 216 -6.22 7.55 -10.24
C GLU A 216 -6.09 9.04 -9.89
N LYS A 217 -7.20 9.70 -9.55
CA LYS A 217 -7.20 11.11 -9.13
C LYS A 217 -6.36 11.35 -7.88
N GLU A 218 -6.30 10.37 -6.97
CA GLU A 218 -5.46 10.49 -5.79
C GLU A 218 -3.98 10.29 -6.13
N LEU A 219 -3.67 9.34 -7.02
CA LEU A 219 -2.31 9.09 -7.51
C LEU A 219 -1.76 10.29 -8.30
N ASP A 220 -2.58 10.92 -9.11
CA ASP A 220 -2.23 12.13 -9.90
C ASP A 220 -1.76 13.33 -9.07
N ARG A 221 -1.99 13.31 -7.75
CA ARG A 221 -1.50 14.36 -6.85
C ARG A 221 0.00 14.26 -6.57
N TYR A 222 0.59 13.13 -6.90
CA TYR A 222 2.00 12.87 -6.66
C TYR A 222 2.78 12.98 -7.96
N HIS A 223 3.91 13.65 -7.89
CA HIS A 223 4.85 13.78 -9.00
C HIS A 223 6.10 12.98 -8.68
N ILE A 224 6.40 12.03 -9.54
CA ILE A 224 7.60 11.21 -9.45
C ILE A 224 8.54 11.68 -10.55
N LEU A 225 9.71 12.15 -10.17
CA LEU A 225 10.74 12.62 -11.08
C LEU A 225 11.91 11.64 -11.10
N CYS A 226 12.39 11.34 -12.29
CA CYS A 226 13.51 10.45 -12.54
C CYS A 226 14.56 11.17 -13.37
N PHE A 227 15.76 11.25 -12.86
CA PHE A 227 16.85 12.00 -13.46
C PHE A 227 17.90 11.05 -14.04
N PRO A 228 18.37 11.28 -15.28
CA PRO A 228 19.44 10.47 -15.86
C PRO A 228 20.72 10.50 -15.05
N THR A 229 21.03 11.66 -14.44
CA THR A 229 22.24 11.86 -13.66
C THR A 229 21.97 12.57 -12.34
N LEU A 230 22.88 12.41 -11.37
CA LEU A 230 22.84 13.15 -10.09
C LEU A 230 23.02 14.65 -10.29
N GLN A 231 23.77 15.06 -11.31
CA GLN A 231 23.97 16.47 -11.62
C GLN A 231 22.66 17.12 -12.08
N GLU A 232 21.91 16.49 -12.97
CA GLU A 232 20.59 16.96 -13.40
C GLU A 232 19.60 17.01 -12.23
N LYS A 233 19.63 16.01 -11.34
CA LYS A 233 18.85 16.02 -10.11
C LYS A 233 19.21 17.22 -9.23
N ALA A 234 20.49 17.47 -8.99
CA ALA A 234 20.94 18.58 -8.16
C ALA A 234 20.52 19.94 -8.74
N ILE A 235 20.66 20.14 -10.04
CA ILE A 235 20.21 21.35 -10.73
C ILE A 235 18.69 21.52 -10.60
N ALA A 236 17.92 20.47 -10.88
CA ALA A 236 16.47 20.50 -10.78
C ALA A 236 15.98 20.79 -9.36
N LEU A 237 16.57 20.19 -8.35
CA LEU A 237 16.21 20.43 -6.95
C LEU A 237 16.62 21.81 -6.44
N SER A 238 17.75 22.38 -6.91
CA SER A 238 18.11 23.75 -6.57
C SER A 238 17.17 24.77 -7.20
N MET A 239 16.71 24.54 -8.45
CA MET A 239 15.64 25.34 -9.05
C MET A 239 14.33 25.23 -8.28
N TYR A 240 13.98 24.02 -7.82
CA TYR A 240 12.82 23.76 -6.98
C TYR A 240 12.87 24.52 -5.65
N ALA A 241 14.01 24.51 -4.97
CA ALA A 241 14.18 25.18 -3.68
C ALA A 241 13.96 26.71 -3.77
N GLN A 242 14.20 27.33 -4.93
CA GLN A 242 13.98 28.77 -5.16
C GLN A 242 12.49 29.15 -5.24
N TYR A 243 11.61 28.21 -5.52
CA TYR A 243 10.17 28.46 -5.70
C TYR A 243 9.32 28.18 -4.43
N GLU A 244 9.90 28.20 -3.26
CA GLU A 244 9.23 28.09 -1.96
C GLU A 244 7.92 27.28 -1.98
N ASN A 245 8.02 25.96 -1.89
CA ASN A 245 6.96 25.08 -1.40
C ASN A 245 5.68 24.86 -2.22
N ILE A 246 5.48 25.42 -3.40
CA ILE A 246 4.25 25.19 -4.19
C ILE A 246 4.59 24.93 -5.64
N ILE A 247 5.02 23.72 -5.98
CA ILE A 247 5.05 23.34 -7.39
C ILE A 247 3.71 22.74 -7.76
N ARG A 248 2.99 23.41 -8.66
CA ARG A 248 1.84 22.86 -9.36
C ARG A 248 2.31 22.16 -10.64
N ARG A 249 1.48 21.27 -11.19
CA ARG A 249 1.78 20.62 -12.48
C ARG A 249 2.21 21.61 -13.58
N ARG A 250 1.54 22.77 -13.67
CA ARG A 250 1.90 23.84 -14.62
C ARG A 250 3.29 24.43 -14.39
N ASP A 251 3.79 24.36 -13.15
CA ASP A 251 5.07 24.94 -12.79
C ASP A 251 6.22 23.98 -13.14
N LEU A 252 5.95 22.66 -13.15
CA LEU A 252 6.89 21.66 -13.68
C LEU A 252 7.23 21.94 -15.14
N HIS A 253 6.22 22.26 -15.95
CA HIS A 253 6.42 22.61 -17.36
C HIS A 253 7.28 23.88 -17.50
N LYS A 254 6.99 24.93 -16.73
CA LYS A 254 7.76 26.16 -16.74
C LYS A 254 9.22 25.98 -16.34
N LEU A 255 9.47 25.03 -15.41
CA LEU A 255 10.81 24.68 -14.95
C LEU A 255 11.52 23.66 -15.84
N GLY A 256 10.85 23.18 -16.90
CA GLY A 256 11.36 22.12 -17.77
C GLY A 256 11.53 20.76 -17.09
N LEU A 257 10.83 20.54 -15.98
CA LEU A 257 10.91 19.31 -15.18
C LEU A 257 9.94 18.22 -15.67
N ASP A 258 8.97 18.55 -16.52
CA ASP A 258 8.02 17.59 -17.09
C ASP A 258 8.71 16.42 -17.81
N ARG A 259 9.86 16.69 -18.45
CA ARG A 259 10.67 15.66 -19.14
C ARG A 259 11.18 14.55 -18.21
N TYR A 260 11.25 14.80 -16.91
CA TYR A 260 11.69 13.85 -15.91
C TYR A 260 10.53 13.13 -15.21
N ARG A 261 9.30 13.54 -15.51
CA ARG A 261 8.12 13.02 -14.82
C ARG A 261 7.78 11.62 -15.31
N VAL A 262 7.56 10.72 -14.36
CA VAL A 262 6.87 9.45 -14.58
C VAL A 262 5.38 9.69 -14.42
N ILE A 263 4.61 9.27 -15.42
CA ILE A 263 3.15 9.30 -15.40
C ILE A 263 2.73 7.84 -15.11
N PRO A 264 2.18 7.55 -13.94
CA PRO A 264 1.65 6.21 -13.66
C PRO A 264 0.51 5.88 -14.63
N ASP A 265 0.48 4.64 -15.11
CA ASP A 265 -0.56 4.08 -15.98
C ASP A 265 -1.83 3.74 -15.21
#